data_d5aabf0d48f89ab1b43d6edf60f5ba7c
#
_entry.id   d5aabf0d48f89ab1b43d6edf60f5ba7c
#
_cell.length_a   1.000
_cell.length_b   1.000
_cell.length_c   1.000
_cell.angle_alpha   90.00
_cell.angle_beta   90.00
_cell.angle_gamma   90.00
#
_symmetry.space_group_name_H-M   'P 1'
#
loop_
_entity.id
_entity.type
_entity.pdbx_description
1 polymer ?
#
loop_
_entity_poly.entity_id
_entity_poly.type
_entity_poly.pdbx_seq_one_letter_code
_entity_poly.pdbx_strand_id
1 'polypeptide(L)'
;MQTFPVRTARREQLLDITGQVAAALRDGPDEGVCIVFVPHTTAAVTINENADPSVVADMLAKTSRMVPRDEGYAHAEGNSDAHIKASLVGSSVTIPIAGGRLALGTWQGIYFAEFDGPRSRTVHVQVLGR
;
A
#
# COMPACT_ATOMS: atom_id res chain seq x y z
N MET A 1 -10.41 -15.29 0.48
CA MET A 1 -9.80 -14.00 0.78
C MET A 1 -9.10 -14.05 2.13
N GLN A 2 -7.89 -13.57 2.18
CA GLN A 2 -7.14 -13.45 3.44
C GLN A 2 -7.07 -11.98 3.85
N THR A 3 -6.95 -11.77 5.16
CA THR A 3 -6.91 -10.43 5.73
C THR A 3 -5.83 -10.38 6.79
N PHE A 4 -5.04 -9.33 6.81
CA PHE A 4 -4.07 -9.14 7.89
C PHE A 4 -4.07 -7.69 8.40
N PRO A 5 -3.71 -7.51 9.69
CA PRO A 5 -3.64 -6.17 10.26
C PRO A 5 -2.32 -5.49 9.90
N VAL A 6 -2.38 -4.17 9.81
CA VAL A 6 -1.20 -3.32 9.66
C VAL A 6 -1.29 -2.22 10.70
N ARG A 7 -0.28 -2.08 11.54
CA ARG A 7 -0.21 -1.00 12.52
C ARG A 7 0.80 0.02 12.03
N THR A 8 0.35 1.26 11.81
CA THR A 8 1.21 2.35 11.39
C THR A 8 1.70 3.15 12.59
N ALA A 9 2.88 3.76 12.48
CA ALA A 9 3.56 4.44 13.57
C ALA A 9 3.66 5.95 13.38
N ARG A 10 3.38 6.44 12.19
CA ARG A 10 3.52 7.87 11.82
C ARG A 10 2.31 8.33 11.05
N ARG A 11 2.17 9.64 10.93
CA ARG A 11 1.08 10.19 10.13
C ARG A 11 1.20 9.79 8.66
N GLU A 12 2.39 9.91 8.10
CA GLU A 12 2.68 9.47 6.74
C GLU A 12 3.81 8.44 6.78
N GLN A 13 3.57 7.29 6.16
CA GLN A 13 4.49 6.17 6.23
C GLN A 13 4.26 5.22 5.07
N LEU A 14 5.34 4.70 4.49
CA LEU A 14 5.29 3.58 3.55
C LEU A 14 5.85 2.35 4.27
N LEU A 15 5.00 1.36 4.49
CA LEU A 15 5.37 0.11 5.14
C LEU A 15 5.47 -1.01 4.10
N ASP A 16 6.61 -1.67 4.04
CA ASP A 16 6.79 -2.83 3.16
C ASP A 16 5.98 -4.01 3.70
N ILE A 17 4.98 -4.43 2.94
CA ILE A 17 4.10 -5.55 3.28
C ILE A 17 4.31 -6.75 2.34
N THR A 18 5.38 -6.75 1.57
CA THR A 18 5.64 -7.82 0.59
C THR A 18 5.63 -9.20 1.24
N GLY A 19 6.25 -9.35 2.40
CA GLY A 19 6.29 -10.63 3.11
C GLY A 19 4.92 -11.14 3.54
N GLN A 20 4.07 -10.26 4.06
CA GLN A 20 2.71 -10.63 4.46
C GLN A 20 1.84 -11.02 3.25
N VAL A 21 1.99 -10.30 2.14
CA VAL A 21 1.27 -10.64 0.91
C VAL A 21 1.78 -11.96 0.34
N ALA A 22 3.08 -12.17 0.29
CA ALA A 22 3.68 -13.41 -0.19
C ALA A 22 3.22 -14.63 0.63
N ALA A 23 3.03 -14.45 1.94
CA ALA A 23 2.54 -15.53 2.80
C ALA A 23 1.13 -16.01 2.40
N ALA A 24 0.34 -15.16 1.77
CA ALA A 24 -1.01 -15.52 1.31
C ALA A 24 -0.98 -16.48 0.11
N LEU A 25 0.17 -16.66 -0.53
CA LEU A 25 0.33 -17.60 -1.66
C LEU A 25 0.67 -19.02 -1.22
N ARG A 26 0.86 -19.27 0.06
CA ARG A 26 1.16 -20.64 0.55
C ARG A 26 0.03 -21.58 0.17
N ASP A 27 0.39 -22.75 -0.36
CA ASP A 27 -0.56 -23.76 -0.81
C ASP A 27 -1.53 -23.23 -1.89
N GLY A 28 -1.15 -22.17 -2.56
CA GLY A 28 -1.93 -21.53 -3.61
C GLY A 28 -1.57 -22.03 -5.01
N PRO A 29 -2.10 -21.37 -6.04
CA PRO A 29 -1.88 -21.77 -7.42
C PRO A 29 -0.46 -21.45 -7.90
N ASP A 30 0.00 -22.22 -8.90
CA ASP A 30 1.26 -21.92 -9.58
C ASP A 30 1.16 -20.69 -10.47
N GLU A 31 -0.01 -20.48 -11.07
CA GLU A 31 -0.28 -19.31 -11.92
C GLU A 31 -1.60 -18.68 -11.53
N GLY A 32 -1.68 -17.38 -11.72
CA GLY A 32 -2.88 -16.62 -11.41
C GLY A 32 -2.57 -15.16 -11.16
N VAL A 33 -3.41 -14.52 -10.36
CA VAL A 33 -3.23 -13.13 -9.94
C VAL A 33 -3.45 -13.02 -8.43
N CYS A 34 -2.68 -12.12 -7.84
CA CYS A 34 -2.81 -11.72 -6.45
C CYS A 34 -3.29 -10.27 -6.43
N ILE A 35 -4.44 -10.04 -5.81
CA ILE A 35 -5.00 -8.71 -5.64
C ILE A 35 -4.80 -8.30 -4.19
N VAL A 36 -4.19 -7.13 -3.98
CA VAL A 36 -4.02 -6.53 -2.66
C VAL A 36 -4.94 -5.32 -2.59
N PHE A 37 -5.80 -5.28 -1.61
CA PHE A 37 -6.80 -4.22 -1.47
C PHE A 37 -6.75 -3.58 -0.09
N VAL A 38 -6.75 -2.26 -0.05
CA VAL A 38 -6.74 -1.44 1.16
C VAL A 38 -8.13 -0.84 1.36
N PRO A 39 -8.92 -1.33 2.34
CA PRO A 39 -10.30 -0.88 2.56
C PRO A 39 -10.37 0.38 3.43
N HIS A 40 -9.61 1.40 3.09
CA HIS A 40 -9.54 2.66 3.84
C HIS A 40 -9.56 3.85 2.89
N THR A 41 -10.00 5.00 3.39
CA THR A 41 -10.11 6.23 2.59
C THR A 41 -8.90 7.16 2.76
N THR A 42 -8.06 6.92 3.76
CA THR A 42 -6.88 7.73 4.05
C THR A 42 -5.57 6.93 4.03
N ALA A 43 -5.63 5.77 3.43
CA ALA A 43 -4.47 4.91 3.19
C ALA A 43 -4.60 4.25 1.82
N ALA A 44 -3.51 3.72 1.30
CA ALA A 44 -3.43 3.20 -0.06
C ALA A 44 -2.41 2.07 -0.14
N VAL A 45 -2.22 1.52 -1.33
CA VAL A 45 -1.19 0.52 -1.62
C VAL A 45 -0.52 0.86 -2.93
N THR A 46 0.79 0.66 -2.99
CA THR A 46 1.58 0.88 -4.20
C THR A 46 2.72 -0.12 -4.31
N ILE A 47 3.32 -0.19 -5.48
CA ILE A 47 4.48 -1.03 -5.74
C ILE A 47 5.60 -0.12 -6.22
N ASN A 48 6.74 -0.16 -5.53
CA ASN A 48 7.92 0.59 -5.92
C ASN A 48 9.18 -0.04 -5.29
N GLU A 49 10.32 0.62 -5.46
CA GLU A 49 11.58 0.10 -4.99
C GLU A 49 11.62 -0.05 -3.47
N ASN A 50 12.12 -1.19 -3.00
CA ASN A 50 12.28 -1.47 -1.59
C ASN A 50 13.74 -1.71 -1.17
N ALA A 51 14.70 -1.40 -2.03
CA ALA A 51 16.13 -1.59 -1.76
C ALA A 51 16.78 -0.36 -1.12
N ASP A 52 16.52 0.83 -1.66
CA ASP A 52 17.12 2.08 -1.19
C ASP A 52 16.09 2.91 -0.39
N PRO A 53 16.28 3.09 0.93
CA PRO A 53 15.36 3.87 1.76
C PRO A 53 15.19 5.32 1.31
N SER A 54 16.14 5.89 0.56
CA SER A 54 16.03 7.25 0.08
C SER A 54 14.89 7.45 -0.90
N VAL A 55 14.52 6.39 -1.66
CA VAL A 55 13.38 6.45 -2.56
C VAL A 55 12.08 6.67 -1.78
N VAL A 56 11.88 5.93 -0.70
CA VAL A 56 10.72 6.11 0.18
C VAL A 56 10.69 7.51 0.78
N ALA A 57 11.84 7.99 1.27
CA ALA A 57 11.93 9.34 1.84
C ALA A 57 11.58 10.42 0.82
N ASP A 58 12.06 10.28 -0.41
CA ASP A 58 11.76 11.22 -1.49
C ASP A 58 10.30 11.20 -1.89
N MET A 59 9.69 10.01 -1.97
CA MET A 59 8.28 9.85 -2.28
C MET A 59 7.40 10.53 -1.23
N LEU A 60 7.68 10.31 0.05
CA LEU A 60 6.93 10.91 1.14
C LEU A 60 7.11 12.44 1.17
N ALA A 61 8.33 12.93 1.02
CA ALA A 61 8.61 14.36 1.01
C ALA A 61 7.92 15.06 -0.16
N LYS A 62 7.95 14.46 -1.34
CA LYS A 62 7.36 15.06 -2.54
C LYS A 62 5.83 15.06 -2.46
N THR A 63 5.21 13.96 -2.06
CA THR A 63 3.75 13.91 -1.93
C THR A 63 3.23 14.89 -0.88
N SER A 64 3.96 15.06 0.22
CA SER A 64 3.61 16.06 1.23
C SER A 64 3.62 17.49 0.69
N ARG A 65 4.55 17.80 -0.20
CA ARG A 65 4.61 19.13 -0.84
C ARG A 65 3.54 19.31 -1.92
N MET A 66 3.26 18.25 -2.69
CA MET A 66 2.25 18.29 -3.76
C MET A 66 0.84 18.47 -3.21
N VAL A 67 0.56 17.82 -2.09
CA VAL A 67 -0.75 17.88 -1.43
C VAL A 67 -0.53 18.23 0.03
N PRO A 68 -0.42 19.54 0.36
CA PRO A 68 -0.15 19.96 1.73
C PRO A 68 -1.31 19.67 2.66
N ARG A 69 -0.99 19.47 3.94
CA ARG A 69 -2.00 19.21 4.96
C ARG A 69 -2.94 20.40 5.16
N ASP A 70 -2.38 21.60 5.15
CA ASP A 70 -3.12 22.84 5.42
C ASP A 70 -3.22 23.68 4.15
N GLU A 71 -4.32 23.52 3.40
CA GLU A 71 -4.53 24.23 2.14
C GLU A 71 -5.96 24.77 2.01
N GLY A 72 -6.64 25.02 3.13
CA GLY A 72 -7.97 25.60 3.12
C GLY A 72 -9.07 24.64 2.62
N TYR A 73 -8.91 23.34 2.92
CA TYR A 73 -9.91 22.35 2.54
C TYR A 73 -11.24 22.54 3.26
N ALA A 74 -12.33 22.12 2.63
CA ALA A 74 -13.67 22.23 3.20
C ALA A 74 -13.94 21.21 4.32
N HIS A 75 -13.27 20.06 4.30
CA HIS A 75 -13.48 18.99 5.27
C HIS A 75 -12.97 19.40 6.66
N ALA A 76 -13.81 19.21 7.69
CA ALA A 76 -13.54 19.74 9.03
C ALA A 76 -12.52 18.94 9.85
N GLU A 77 -12.26 17.66 9.50
CA GLU A 77 -11.38 16.80 10.28
C GLU A 77 -9.88 17.09 10.11
N GLY A 78 -9.51 17.93 9.15
CA GLY A 78 -8.11 18.30 8.93
C GLY A 78 -7.27 17.23 8.25
N ASN A 79 -7.91 16.29 7.53
CA ASN A 79 -7.24 15.19 6.85
C ASN A 79 -7.59 15.06 5.36
N SER A 80 -8.08 16.13 4.73
CA SER A 80 -8.41 16.10 3.30
C SER A 80 -7.20 15.75 2.44
N ASP A 81 -6.02 16.19 2.81
CA ASP A 81 -4.80 15.83 2.11
C ASP A 81 -4.60 14.31 2.06
N ALA A 82 -4.91 13.62 3.15
CA ALA A 82 -4.81 12.17 3.23
C ALA A 82 -5.79 11.47 2.28
N HIS A 83 -7.03 11.97 2.18
CA HIS A 83 -8.02 11.46 1.23
C HIS A 83 -7.55 11.65 -0.21
N ILE A 84 -6.99 12.79 -0.53
CA ILE A 84 -6.50 13.11 -1.87
C ILE A 84 -5.29 12.22 -2.21
N LYS A 85 -4.33 12.12 -1.30
CA LYS A 85 -3.14 11.26 -1.49
C LYS A 85 -3.53 9.81 -1.70
N ALA A 86 -4.45 9.29 -0.88
CA ALA A 86 -4.94 7.92 -1.01
C ALA A 86 -5.61 7.69 -2.38
N SER A 87 -6.39 8.65 -2.85
CA SER A 87 -7.04 8.57 -4.16
C SER A 87 -6.03 8.59 -5.32
N LEU A 88 -4.98 9.39 -5.20
CA LEU A 88 -3.93 9.48 -6.22
C LEU A 88 -3.09 8.18 -6.28
N VAL A 89 -2.77 7.61 -5.14
CA VAL A 89 -1.97 6.37 -5.07
C VAL A 89 -2.80 5.15 -5.45
N GLY A 90 -4.02 5.07 -4.97
CA GLY A 90 -4.93 3.98 -5.28
C GLY A 90 -5.08 2.96 -4.16
N SER A 91 -6.20 2.25 -4.19
CA SER A 91 -6.59 1.32 -3.12
C SER A 91 -6.24 -0.13 -3.40
N SER A 92 -5.78 -0.48 -4.60
CA SER A 92 -5.44 -1.86 -4.93
C SER A 92 -4.27 -1.94 -5.90
N VAL A 93 -3.58 -3.07 -5.83
CA VAL A 93 -2.59 -3.47 -6.83
C VAL A 93 -2.85 -4.92 -7.22
N THR A 94 -2.51 -5.28 -8.45
CA THR A 94 -2.62 -6.63 -8.97
C THR A 94 -1.24 -7.10 -9.40
N ILE A 95 -0.84 -8.26 -8.89
CA ILE A 95 0.46 -8.85 -9.20
C ILE A 95 0.24 -10.22 -9.83
N PRO A 96 0.83 -10.52 -10.98
CA PRO A 96 0.79 -11.87 -11.54
C PRO A 96 1.47 -12.87 -10.60
N ILE A 97 0.97 -14.10 -10.61
CA ILE A 97 1.59 -15.22 -9.91
C ILE A 97 2.22 -16.12 -10.96
N ALA A 98 3.47 -16.44 -10.80
CA ALA A 98 4.21 -17.34 -11.67
C ALA A 98 5.08 -18.26 -10.82
N GLY A 99 5.00 -19.57 -11.04
CA GLY A 99 5.73 -20.54 -10.23
C GLY A 99 5.38 -20.49 -8.75
N GLY A 100 4.14 -20.15 -8.43
CA GLY A 100 3.67 -20.04 -7.05
C GLY A 100 4.16 -18.81 -6.31
N ARG A 101 4.75 -17.85 -6.99
CA ARG A 101 5.35 -16.65 -6.40
C ARG A 101 4.80 -15.37 -7.02
N LEU A 102 4.87 -14.29 -6.27
CA LEU A 102 4.59 -12.95 -6.80
C LEU A 102 5.62 -12.61 -7.88
N ALA A 103 5.15 -12.32 -9.08
CA ALA A 103 6.04 -12.00 -10.22
C ALA A 103 6.47 -10.53 -10.17
N LEU A 104 7.05 -10.14 -9.06
CA LEU A 104 7.60 -8.79 -8.88
C LEU A 104 8.96 -8.67 -9.58
N GLY A 105 9.26 -7.48 -10.07
CA GLY A 105 10.61 -7.17 -10.54
C GLY A 105 11.61 -7.18 -9.39
N THR A 106 12.89 -7.25 -9.72
CA THR A 106 13.99 -7.36 -8.75
C THR A 106 13.93 -6.29 -7.66
N TRP A 107 13.55 -5.08 -8.01
CA TRP A 107 13.56 -3.93 -7.10
C TRP A 107 12.19 -3.62 -6.50
N GLN A 108 11.14 -4.30 -6.93
CA GLN A 108 9.78 -4.00 -6.49
C GLN A 108 9.45 -4.62 -5.15
N GLY A 109 8.84 -3.82 -4.29
CA GLY A 109 8.17 -4.26 -3.08
C GLY A 109 6.76 -3.69 -3.03
N ILE A 110 5.90 -4.29 -2.24
CA ILE A 110 4.53 -3.85 -2.02
C ILE A 110 4.51 -3.00 -0.77
N TYR A 111 4.04 -1.75 -0.90
CA TYR A 111 3.98 -0.81 0.22
C TYR A 111 2.55 -0.48 0.59
N PHE A 112 2.27 -0.60 1.88
CA PHE A 112 1.09 0.03 2.49
C PHE A 112 1.41 1.52 2.68
N ALA A 113 0.59 2.39 2.10
CA ALA A 113 0.80 3.83 2.16
C ALA A 113 -0.16 4.45 3.17
N GLU A 114 0.35 4.87 4.31
CA GLU A 114 -0.41 5.56 5.36
C GLU A 114 -0.31 7.07 5.17
N PHE A 115 -1.45 7.75 5.16
CA PHE A 115 -1.49 9.21 5.04
C PHE A 115 -2.18 9.92 6.22
N ASP A 116 -2.72 9.17 7.17
CA ASP A 116 -3.48 9.71 8.32
C ASP A 116 -3.27 8.88 9.58
N GLY A 117 -2.04 8.44 9.80
CA GLY A 117 -1.66 7.64 10.96
C GLY A 117 -1.25 8.49 12.17
N PRO A 118 -0.83 7.82 13.25
CA PRO A 118 -0.76 6.36 13.38
C PRO A 118 -2.14 5.74 13.60
N ARG A 119 -2.37 4.58 12.98
CA ARG A 119 -3.65 3.85 13.10
C ARG A 119 -3.45 2.34 13.02
N SER A 120 -4.49 1.62 13.44
CA SER A 120 -4.64 0.20 13.13
C SER A 120 -5.42 0.08 11.83
N ARG A 121 -4.82 -0.58 10.84
CA ARG A 121 -5.36 -0.73 9.49
C ARG A 121 -5.53 -2.20 9.14
N THR A 122 -6.17 -2.45 8.03
CA THR A 122 -6.45 -3.79 7.50
C THR A 122 -6.08 -3.85 6.03
N VAL A 123 -5.55 -4.99 5.60
CA VAL A 123 -5.26 -5.26 4.19
C VAL A 123 -5.94 -6.57 3.80
N HIS A 124 -6.62 -6.58 2.67
CA HIS A 124 -7.21 -7.78 2.07
C HIS A 124 -6.34 -8.29 0.94
N VAL A 125 -6.18 -9.60 0.88
CA VAL A 125 -5.46 -10.28 -0.21
C VAL A 125 -6.37 -11.33 -0.81
N GLN A 126 -6.61 -11.23 -2.11
CA GLN A 126 -7.39 -12.20 -2.87
C GLN A 126 -6.48 -12.84 -3.92
N VAL A 127 -6.40 -14.16 -3.86
CA VAL A 127 -5.62 -14.95 -4.82
C VAL A 127 -6.59 -15.66 -5.74
N LEU A 128 -6.45 -15.46 -7.04
CA LEU A 128 -7.24 -16.14 -8.07
C LEU A 128 -6.30 -17.00 -8.90
N GLY A 129 -6.55 -18.29 -8.87
CA GLY A 129 -5.79 -19.28 -9.63
C GLY A 129 -6.32 -19.44 -11.06
N ARG A 130 -5.41 -19.85 -11.90
CA ARG A 130 -5.73 -20.25 -13.27
C ARG A 130 -6.03 -21.76 -13.35
#